data_caf3ead42bcc8416e9ddc0211139c380
#
_entry.id   caf3ead42bcc8416e9ddc0211139c380
#
_cell.length_a   1.000
_cell.length_b   1.000
_cell.length_c   1.000
_cell.angle_alpha   90.00
_cell.angle_beta   90.00
_cell.angle_gamma   90.00
#
_symmetry.space_group_name_H-M   'P 1'
#
loop_
_entity.id
_entity.type
_entity.pdbx_description
1 polymer ?
#
loop_
_entity_poly.entity_id
_entity_poly.type
_entity_poly.pdbx_seq_one_letter_code
_entity_poly.pdbx_strand_id
1 'polypeptide(L)'
;AAAGAVREIAQSGLHPANCRLLDASEAELTGAGGGEANLLILGFESPQLPVGAAMDAALEIARSHGGEPGEVRTPDRPGDGEDPAGSWRSAFLLAPYLRDTFVACGVLSETFETAITWDRLEDFHATVMETARAAAAEASGVPSDGAGAPRVSCRFTHVYPDGAAPYFTVLAPAIRGGEVEQWAEIKAAVSEALIGAGGTITHHHAVGRDHRRWYDRQRPAPFAAALRAAKAELDPAAMLNPGVLIDPA
;
A
#
# COMPACT_ATOMS: atom_id res chain seq x y z
N ALA A 1 8.48 9.31 13.59
CA ALA A 1 8.11 10.72 13.38
C ALA A 1 7.05 10.84 12.26
N ALA A 2 7.35 10.54 10.98
CA ALA A 2 6.44 10.75 9.85
C ALA A 2 5.06 10.07 10.01
N ALA A 3 5.02 8.81 10.43
CA ALA A 3 3.75 8.11 10.71
C ALA A 3 2.93 8.78 11.83
N GLY A 4 3.61 9.37 12.83
CA GLY A 4 2.97 10.15 13.90
C GLY A 4 2.28 11.40 13.36
N ALA A 5 2.92 12.14 12.47
CA ALA A 5 2.33 13.30 11.80
C ALA A 5 1.06 12.92 11.03
N VAL A 6 1.14 11.85 10.24
CA VAL A 6 0.00 11.35 9.46
C VAL A 6 -1.15 10.93 10.36
N ARG A 7 -0.86 10.23 11.46
CA ARG A 7 -1.88 9.84 12.45
C ARG A 7 -2.57 11.07 13.05
N GLU A 8 -1.79 12.07 13.48
CA GLU A 8 -2.34 13.28 14.07
C GLU A 8 -3.21 14.06 13.07
N ILE A 9 -2.77 14.20 11.82
CA ILE A 9 -3.56 14.80 10.74
C ILE A 9 -4.85 14.01 10.51
N ALA A 10 -4.79 12.68 10.46
CA ALA A 10 -5.97 11.85 10.25
C ALA A 10 -7.00 11.94 11.40
N GLN A 11 -6.53 12.20 12.63
CA GLN A 11 -7.34 12.31 13.84
C GLN A 11 -7.79 13.75 14.14
N SER A 12 -7.24 14.76 13.45
CA SER A 12 -7.49 16.18 13.71
C SER A 12 -8.87 16.68 13.27
N GLY A 13 -9.56 15.95 12.40
CA GLY A 13 -10.80 16.42 11.77
C GLY A 13 -10.59 17.39 10.59
N LEU A 14 -9.36 17.57 10.12
CA LEU A 14 -9.06 18.42 8.96
C LEU A 14 -9.54 17.84 7.63
N HIS A 15 -9.67 16.52 7.53
CA HIS A 15 -10.18 15.80 6.36
C HIS A 15 -9.48 16.17 5.04
N PRO A 16 -8.15 16.02 4.91
CA PRO A 16 -7.47 16.27 3.65
C PRO A 16 -8.03 15.39 2.52
N ALA A 17 -8.17 15.94 1.33
CA ALA A 17 -8.56 15.20 0.13
C ALA A 17 -7.46 14.21 -0.31
N ASN A 18 -6.20 14.52 0.02
CA ASN A 18 -5.05 13.65 -0.17
C ASN A 18 -4.12 13.72 1.05
N CYS A 19 -3.81 12.56 1.64
CA CYS A 19 -2.82 12.42 2.71
C CYS A 19 -2.07 11.10 2.48
N ARG A 20 -0.88 11.18 1.92
CA ARG A 20 -0.07 10.00 1.56
C ARG A 20 1.34 10.15 2.05
N LEU A 21 1.81 9.13 2.76
CA LEU A 21 3.19 9.05 3.22
C LEU A 21 3.93 8.02 2.37
N LEU A 22 5.01 8.43 1.72
CA LEU A 22 5.95 7.57 1.02
C LEU A 22 7.20 7.44 1.86
N ASP A 23 7.74 6.23 2.01
CA ASP A 23 9.09 6.09 2.52
C ASP A 23 10.12 6.60 1.48
N ALA A 24 11.36 6.79 1.91
CA ALA A 24 12.41 7.33 1.05
C ALA A 24 12.61 6.49 -0.23
N SER A 25 12.50 5.16 -0.10
CA SER A 25 12.64 4.24 -1.22
C SER A 25 11.48 4.34 -2.23
N GLU A 26 10.26 4.48 -1.75
CA GLU A 26 9.08 4.67 -2.60
C GLU A 26 9.09 6.05 -3.27
N ALA A 27 9.53 7.09 -2.55
CA ALA A 27 9.68 8.44 -3.09
C ALA A 27 10.69 8.46 -4.25
N GLU A 28 11.82 7.77 -4.11
CA GLU A 28 12.81 7.63 -5.18
C GLU A 28 12.26 6.82 -6.36
N LEU A 29 11.64 5.66 -6.09
CA LEU A 29 11.09 4.77 -7.14
C LEU A 29 10.05 5.47 -8.02
N THR A 30 9.26 6.35 -7.42
CA THR A 30 8.21 7.12 -8.12
C THR A 30 8.69 8.44 -8.70
N GLY A 31 9.96 8.82 -8.48
CA GLY A 31 10.51 10.11 -8.89
C GLY A 31 9.89 11.30 -8.14
N ALA A 32 9.22 11.06 -7.03
CA ALA A 32 8.64 12.10 -6.19
C ALA A 32 9.66 12.72 -5.21
N GLY A 33 10.80 12.04 -4.97
CA GLY A 33 11.89 12.49 -4.11
C GLY A 33 13.21 11.84 -4.46
N GLY A 34 14.30 12.31 -3.82
CA GLY A 34 15.68 11.84 -4.06
C GLY A 34 16.07 10.58 -3.27
N GLY A 35 15.20 10.03 -2.43
CA GLY A 35 15.53 8.85 -1.64
C GLY A 35 16.19 9.13 -0.28
N GLU A 36 16.41 10.42 0.09
CA GLU A 36 17.05 10.76 1.36
C GLU A 36 16.07 10.87 2.52
N ALA A 37 14.80 11.14 2.25
CA ALA A 37 13.77 11.38 3.27
C ALA A 37 12.42 10.79 2.87
N ASN A 38 11.59 10.52 3.88
CA ASN A 38 10.19 10.21 3.66
C ASN A 38 9.45 11.45 3.15
N LEU A 39 8.47 11.24 2.28
CA LEU A 39 7.69 12.32 1.67
C LEU A 39 6.22 12.22 2.09
N LEU A 40 5.68 13.29 2.66
CA LEU A 40 4.26 13.43 2.92
C LEU A 40 3.62 14.34 1.86
N ILE A 41 2.68 13.78 1.10
CA ILE A 41 1.87 14.51 0.12
C ILE A 41 0.53 14.85 0.76
N LEU A 42 0.25 16.16 0.88
CA LEU A 42 -1.00 16.69 1.42
C LEU A 42 -1.75 17.50 0.36
N GLY A 43 -3.06 17.31 0.32
CA GLY A 43 -3.94 18.11 -0.53
C GLY A 43 -5.28 18.36 0.13
N PHE A 44 -5.79 19.57 -0.01
CA PHE A 44 -7.12 19.96 0.43
C PHE A 44 -7.90 20.51 -0.76
N GLU A 45 -9.13 20.07 -0.91
CA GLU A 45 -10.01 20.47 -1.99
C GLU A 45 -11.38 20.83 -1.43
N SER A 46 -11.96 21.92 -1.88
CA SER A 46 -13.34 22.28 -1.56
C SER A 46 -13.94 23.11 -2.69
N PRO A 47 -15.14 22.81 -3.16
CA PRO A 47 -15.81 23.62 -4.18
C PRO A 47 -16.37 24.94 -3.64
N GLN A 48 -16.44 25.13 -2.32
CA GLN A 48 -17.17 26.25 -1.70
C GLN A 48 -16.41 26.97 -0.60
N LEU A 49 -15.49 26.27 0.09
CA LEU A 49 -14.81 26.83 1.28
C LEU A 49 -13.34 27.06 1.01
N PRO A 50 -12.75 28.15 1.54
CA PRO A 50 -11.30 28.32 1.54
C PRO A 50 -10.62 27.20 2.31
N VAL A 51 -9.58 26.59 1.76
CA VAL A 51 -8.86 25.47 2.36
C VAL A 51 -7.51 25.86 3.00
N GLY A 52 -7.09 27.12 2.88
CA GLY A 52 -5.79 27.59 3.37
C GLY A 52 -5.57 27.33 4.86
N ALA A 53 -6.56 27.66 5.70
CA ALA A 53 -6.45 27.43 7.14
C ALA A 53 -6.30 25.94 7.50
N ALA A 54 -6.94 25.05 6.77
CA ALA A 54 -6.79 23.61 6.97
C ALA A 54 -5.40 23.12 6.53
N MET A 55 -4.89 23.65 5.43
CA MET A 55 -3.51 23.39 5.00
C MET A 55 -2.51 23.89 6.02
N ASP A 56 -2.63 25.13 6.50
CA ASP A 56 -1.73 25.70 7.51
C ASP A 56 -1.70 24.86 8.79
N ALA A 57 -2.86 24.41 9.27
CA ALA A 57 -2.96 23.55 10.45
C ALA A 57 -2.29 22.18 10.22
N ALA A 58 -2.48 21.56 9.05
CA ALA A 58 -1.82 20.30 8.72
C ALA A 58 -0.30 20.45 8.61
N LEU A 59 0.19 21.56 8.05
CA LEU A 59 1.61 21.86 7.97
C LEU A 59 2.22 22.12 9.36
N GLU A 60 1.48 22.73 10.28
CA GLU A 60 1.93 22.91 11.67
C GLU A 60 2.07 21.55 12.37
N ILE A 61 1.12 20.64 12.19
CA ILE A 61 1.24 19.25 12.68
C ILE A 61 2.49 18.59 12.08
N ALA A 62 2.72 18.72 10.77
CA ALA A 62 3.89 18.15 10.15
C ALA A 62 5.20 18.71 10.74
N ARG A 63 5.28 20.03 10.98
CA ARG A 63 6.44 20.68 11.62
C ARG A 63 6.66 20.19 13.06
N SER A 64 5.60 20.01 13.84
CA SER A 64 5.72 19.53 15.23
C SER A 64 6.32 18.12 15.31
N HIS A 65 6.21 17.34 14.22
CA HIS A 65 6.84 16.03 14.06
C HIS A 65 8.19 16.07 13.33
N GLY A 66 8.77 17.26 13.12
CA GLY A 66 10.07 17.45 12.47
C GLY A 66 10.00 17.42 10.94
N GLY A 67 8.84 17.58 10.34
CA GLY A 67 8.66 17.72 8.91
C GLY A 67 9.08 19.10 8.40
N GLU A 68 9.65 19.15 7.21
CA GLU A 68 10.02 20.37 6.49
C GLU A 68 9.05 20.58 5.31
N PRO A 69 8.03 21.46 5.46
CA PRO A 69 7.09 21.71 4.39
C PRO A 69 7.75 22.36 3.18
N GLY A 70 7.46 21.83 2.00
CA GLY A 70 7.78 22.49 0.74
C GLY A 70 6.82 23.64 0.41
N GLU A 71 6.90 24.13 -0.82
CA GLU A 71 6.01 25.19 -1.32
C GLU A 71 4.55 24.72 -1.40
N VAL A 72 3.63 25.48 -0.81
CA VAL A 72 2.20 25.27 -0.96
C VAL A 72 1.72 25.83 -2.29
N ARG A 73 1.09 25.01 -3.11
CA ARG A 73 0.61 25.40 -4.43
C ARG A 73 -0.91 25.30 -4.50
N THR A 74 -1.50 26.18 -5.28
CA THR A 74 -2.91 26.13 -5.64
C THR A 74 -2.98 26.02 -7.16
N PRO A 75 -2.92 24.80 -7.74
CA PRO A 75 -2.93 24.62 -9.18
C PRO A 75 -4.33 24.95 -9.74
N ASP A 76 -4.38 25.59 -10.90
CA ASP A 76 -5.64 25.89 -11.62
C ASP A 76 -6.34 24.60 -12.09
N ARG A 77 -5.58 23.52 -12.27
CA ARG A 77 -6.09 22.19 -12.63
C ARG A 77 -5.32 21.09 -11.87
N PRO A 78 -5.99 20.00 -11.50
CA PRO A 78 -5.31 18.84 -10.93
C PRO A 78 -4.24 18.31 -11.89
N GLY A 79 -3.00 18.27 -11.43
CA GLY A 79 -1.86 17.71 -12.18
C GLY A 79 -1.09 18.69 -13.04
N ASP A 80 -1.37 20.00 -12.97
CA ASP A 80 -0.53 21.04 -13.56
C ASP A 80 0.68 21.27 -12.62
N GLY A 81 1.83 20.70 -12.95
CA GLY A 81 3.10 20.98 -12.28
C GLY A 81 4.10 19.83 -12.27
N GLU A 82 5.38 20.20 -12.42
CA GLU A 82 6.54 19.34 -12.17
C GLU A 82 6.89 19.42 -10.67
N ASP A 83 6.05 18.87 -9.80
CA ASP A 83 6.27 18.81 -8.37
C ASP A 83 6.20 17.34 -7.86
N PRO A 84 6.60 17.07 -6.62
CA PRO A 84 6.56 15.71 -6.06
C PRO A 84 5.18 15.04 -6.14
N ALA A 85 4.09 15.79 -5.96
CA ALA A 85 2.74 15.28 -6.06
C ALA A 85 2.34 14.94 -7.51
N GLY A 86 2.73 15.78 -8.46
CA GLY A 86 2.56 15.55 -9.89
C GLY A 86 3.39 14.37 -10.38
N SER A 87 4.65 14.26 -9.96
CA SER A 87 5.53 13.14 -10.26
C SER A 87 4.95 11.83 -9.73
N TRP A 88 4.50 11.80 -8.48
CA TRP A 88 3.85 10.63 -7.90
C TRP A 88 2.58 10.23 -8.68
N ARG A 89 1.73 11.20 -9.04
CA ARG A 89 0.51 10.94 -9.84
C ARG A 89 0.87 10.35 -11.20
N SER A 90 1.85 10.90 -11.88
CA SER A 90 2.32 10.40 -13.17
C SER A 90 2.87 8.98 -13.05
N ALA A 91 3.69 8.70 -12.04
CA ALA A 91 4.20 7.36 -11.74
C ALA A 91 3.06 6.37 -11.48
N PHE A 92 2.02 6.77 -10.74
CA PHE A 92 0.85 5.93 -10.48
C PHE A 92 0.10 5.57 -11.79
N LEU A 93 -0.10 6.53 -12.69
CA LEU A 93 -0.76 6.28 -13.97
C LEU A 93 0.09 5.40 -14.91
N LEU A 94 1.41 5.48 -14.80
CA LEU A 94 2.36 4.72 -15.60
C LEU A 94 2.74 3.36 -14.95
N ALA A 95 2.33 3.10 -13.71
CA ALA A 95 2.72 1.91 -12.96
C ALA A 95 2.49 0.57 -13.69
N PRO A 96 1.39 0.35 -14.44
CA PRO A 96 1.22 -0.89 -15.20
C PRO A 96 2.31 -1.09 -16.26
N TYR A 97 2.68 -0.02 -16.99
CA TYR A 97 3.72 -0.09 -18.01
C TYR A 97 5.11 -0.28 -17.41
N LEU A 98 5.37 0.34 -16.26
CA LEU A 98 6.62 0.19 -15.53
C LEU A 98 6.78 -1.27 -15.04
N ARG A 99 5.71 -1.86 -14.51
CA ARG A 99 5.70 -3.26 -14.11
C ARG A 99 6.03 -4.19 -15.28
N ASP A 100 5.41 -3.99 -16.43
CA ASP A 100 5.68 -4.80 -17.63
C ASP A 100 7.14 -4.66 -18.07
N THR A 101 7.70 -3.46 -17.95
CA THR A 101 9.13 -3.21 -18.23
C THR A 101 10.02 -3.95 -17.23
N PHE A 102 9.72 -3.92 -15.94
CA PHE A 102 10.47 -4.66 -14.93
C PHE A 102 10.47 -6.16 -15.23
N VAL A 103 9.33 -6.74 -15.51
CA VAL A 103 9.21 -8.17 -15.86
C VAL A 103 10.04 -8.49 -17.11
N ALA A 104 9.95 -7.67 -18.15
CA ALA A 104 10.74 -7.85 -19.37
C ALA A 104 12.26 -7.77 -19.12
N CYS A 105 12.69 -6.96 -18.16
CA CYS A 105 14.09 -6.83 -17.71
C CYS A 105 14.53 -7.91 -16.72
N GLY A 106 13.68 -8.87 -16.37
CA GLY A 106 14.02 -9.91 -15.41
C GLY A 106 13.95 -9.46 -13.95
N VAL A 107 13.07 -8.51 -13.66
CA VAL A 107 12.78 -8.04 -12.29
C VAL A 107 11.37 -8.49 -11.92
N LEU A 108 11.24 -9.31 -10.88
CA LEU A 108 9.97 -9.60 -10.25
C LEU A 108 9.48 -8.35 -9.54
N SER A 109 8.23 -7.97 -9.81
CA SER A 109 7.56 -6.84 -9.16
C SER A 109 6.25 -7.30 -8.55
N GLU A 110 6.16 -7.22 -7.22
CA GLU A 110 4.96 -7.60 -6.47
C GLU A 110 4.56 -6.48 -5.52
N THR A 111 3.28 -6.42 -5.21
CA THR A 111 2.72 -5.46 -4.26
C THR A 111 1.77 -6.13 -3.29
N PHE A 112 1.79 -5.65 -2.05
CA PHE A 112 0.86 -6.04 -0.99
C PHE A 112 0.21 -4.78 -0.43
N GLU A 113 -1.09 -4.84 -0.17
CA GLU A 113 -1.75 -3.78 0.55
C GLU A 113 -2.61 -4.36 1.67
N THR A 114 -2.74 -3.63 2.75
CA THR A 114 -3.35 -4.08 3.98
C THR A 114 -3.95 -2.92 4.75
N ALA A 115 -4.54 -3.17 5.89
CA ALA A 115 -4.92 -2.15 6.86
C ALA A 115 -4.61 -2.62 8.27
N ILE A 116 -4.21 -1.69 9.12
CA ILE A 116 -3.85 -1.93 10.52
C ILE A 116 -4.18 -0.70 11.37
N THR A 117 -4.55 -0.89 12.62
CA THR A 117 -4.79 0.19 13.58
C THR A 117 -3.48 0.88 13.99
N TRP A 118 -3.58 2.17 14.38
CA TRP A 118 -2.40 2.98 14.68
C TRP A 118 -1.54 2.45 15.85
N ASP A 119 -2.18 1.84 16.83
CA ASP A 119 -1.50 1.26 18.01
C ASP A 119 -0.60 0.07 17.68
N ARG A 120 -0.84 -0.59 16.55
CA ARG A 120 -0.10 -1.77 16.10
C ARG A 120 0.79 -1.50 14.89
N LEU A 121 0.72 -0.31 14.30
CA LEU A 121 1.35 0.00 13.03
C LEU A 121 2.86 -0.19 13.04
N GLU A 122 3.56 0.24 14.09
CA GLU A 122 5.03 0.24 14.11
C GLU A 122 5.60 -1.18 14.07
N ASP A 123 5.15 -2.04 14.97
CA ASP A 123 5.58 -3.45 15.03
C ASP A 123 5.13 -4.22 13.78
N PHE A 124 3.90 -3.94 13.31
CA PHE A 124 3.36 -4.53 12.11
C PHE A 124 4.20 -4.18 10.88
N HIS A 125 4.50 -2.89 10.68
CA HIS A 125 5.31 -2.41 9.56
C HIS A 125 6.70 -3.05 9.57
N ALA A 126 7.37 -3.05 10.73
CA ALA A 126 8.69 -3.66 10.86
C ALA A 126 8.67 -5.16 10.50
N THR A 127 7.70 -5.91 11.04
CA THR A 127 7.53 -7.34 10.76
C THR A 127 7.31 -7.62 9.27
N VAL A 128 6.43 -6.86 8.62
CA VAL A 128 6.11 -7.07 7.20
C VAL A 128 7.29 -6.70 6.30
N MET A 129 7.98 -5.58 6.57
CA MET A 129 9.16 -5.16 5.82
C MET A 129 10.29 -6.19 5.91
N GLU A 130 10.57 -6.71 7.11
CA GLU A 130 11.59 -7.73 7.33
C GLU A 130 11.23 -9.04 6.61
N THR A 131 9.98 -9.51 6.79
CA THR A 131 9.52 -10.75 6.14
C THR A 131 9.55 -10.62 4.62
N ALA A 132 9.08 -9.51 4.07
CA ALA A 132 9.08 -9.29 2.62
C ALA A 132 10.49 -9.29 2.04
N ARG A 133 11.45 -8.65 2.73
CA ARG A 133 12.86 -8.63 2.33
C ARG A 133 13.50 -10.02 2.39
N ALA A 134 13.30 -10.73 3.49
CA ALA A 134 13.84 -12.07 3.69
C ALA A 134 13.28 -13.06 2.67
N ALA A 135 11.96 -13.10 2.50
CA ALA A 135 11.31 -14.00 1.55
C ALA A 135 11.71 -13.70 0.09
N ALA A 136 11.81 -12.42 -0.28
CA ALA A 136 12.25 -12.04 -1.61
C ALA A 136 13.72 -12.42 -1.87
N ALA A 137 14.57 -12.26 -0.88
CA ALA A 137 15.98 -12.67 -0.97
C ALA A 137 16.14 -14.19 -1.11
N GLU A 138 15.45 -14.95 -0.27
CA GLU A 138 15.45 -16.41 -0.30
C GLU A 138 14.93 -16.95 -1.63
N ALA A 139 13.75 -16.48 -2.06
CA ALA A 139 13.14 -16.90 -3.30
C ALA A 139 13.94 -16.51 -4.56
N SER A 140 14.76 -15.45 -4.48
CA SER A 140 15.64 -15.02 -5.58
C SER A 140 17.06 -15.61 -5.51
N GLY A 141 17.42 -16.25 -4.41
CA GLY A 141 18.78 -16.78 -4.19
C GLY A 141 19.85 -15.68 -4.06
N VAL A 142 19.48 -14.50 -3.54
CA VAL A 142 20.37 -13.34 -3.38
C VAL A 142 20.49 -12.93 -1.90
N PRO A 143 21.52 -12.14 -1.51
CA PRO A 143 21.59 -11.59 -0.16
C PRO A 143 20.38 -10.70 0.15
N SER A 144 20.00 -10.63 1.43
CA SER A 144 18.91 -9.75 1.89
C SER A 144 19.31 -8.28 2.02
N ASP A 145 20.60 -7.99 1.93
CA ASP A 145 21.18 -6.64 2.02
C ASP A 145 22.34 -6.47 1.02
N GLY A 146 22.74 -5.21 0.81
CA GLY A 146 23.84 -4.86 -0.08
C GLY A 146 23.47 -4.86 -1.58
N ALA A 147 24.50 -4.97 -2.40
CA ALA A 147 24.33 -4.92 -3.87
C ALA A 147 23.58 -6.15 -4.39
N GLY A 148 22.50 -5.93 -5.13
CA GLY A 148 21.66 -6.99 -5.68
C GLY A 148 20.58 -7.51 -4.73
N ALA A 149 20.49 -6.98 -3.51
CA ALA A 149 19.41 -7.31 -2.59
C ALA A 149 18.03 -6.87 -3.12
N PRO A 150 16.95 -7.55 -2.73
CA PRO A 150 15.59 -7.11 -3.05
C PRO A 150 15.32 -5.71 -2.46
N ARG A 151 14.61 -4.91 -3.21
CA ARG A 151 14.12 -3.62 -2.73
C ARG A 151 12.70 -3.77 -2.21
N VAL A 152 12.48 -3.36 -0.98
CA VAL A 152 11.15 -3.30 -0.38
C VAL A 152 10.90 -1.89 0.07
N SER A 153 9.79 -1.30 -0.39
CA SER A 153 9.35 0.04 -0.02
C SER A 153 7.92 0.02 0.51
N CYS A 154 7.54 1.08 1.21
CA CYS A 154 6.20 1.21 1.75
C CYS A 154 5.66 2.62 1.59
N ARG A 155 4.38 2.71 1.24
CA ARG A 155 3.60 3.96 1.33
C ARG A 155 2.31 3.75 2.10
N PHE A 156 1.83 4.77 2.78
CA PHE A 156 0.46 4.79 3.29
C PHE A 156 -0.44 5.38 2.22
N THR A 157 -1.19 4.50 1.53
CA THR A 157 -2.07 4.89 0.43
C THR A 157 -3.33 5.56 0.95
N HIS A 158 -3.86 5.05 2.06
CA HIS A 158 -5.02 5.61 2.75
C HIS A 158 -4.74 5.71 4.23
N VAL A 159 -5.33 6.73 4.86
CA VAL A 159 -5.22 6.97 6.29
C VAL A 159 -6.60 7.28 6.86
N TYR A 160 -6.86 6.76 8.03
CA TYR A 160 -8.14 6.82 8.73
C TYR A 160 -7.91 7.28 10.17
N PRO A 161 -8.93 7.78 10.88
CA PRO A 161 -8.77 8.13 12.29
C PRO A 161 -8.30 6.96 13.17
N ASP A 162 -8.65 5.73 12.82
CA ASP A 162 -8.35 4.51 13.58
C ASP A 162 -7.14 3.72 13.06
N GLY A 163 -6.66 3.99 11.85
CA GLY A 163 -5.54 3.23 11.28
C GLY A 163 -5.02 3.75 9.95
N ALA A 164 -4.08 3.02 9.38
CA ALA A 164 -3.52 3.26 8.06
C ALA A 164 -3.66 2.03 7.16
N ALA A 165 -3.64 2.26 5.86
CA ALA A 165 -3.53 1.23 4.84
C ALA A 165 -2.12 1.27 4.20
N PRO A 166 -1.14 0.55 4.78
CA PRO A 166 0.18 0.40 4.19
C PRO A 166 0.11 -0.37 2.88
N TYR A 167 0.87 0.10 1.92
CA TYR A 167 1.06 -0.50 0.61
C TYR A 167 2.55 -0.77 0.41
N PHE A 168 2.92 -2.02 0.26
CA PHE A 168 4.30 -2.44 0.11
C PHE A 168 4.59 -2.78 -1.34
N THR A 169 5.77 -2.38 -1.83
CA THR A 169 6.29 -2.74 -3.15
C THR A 169 7.54 -3.57 -2.97
N VAL A 170 7.62 -4.71 -3.65
CA VAL A 170 8.78 -5.60 -3.66
C VAL A 170 9.33 -5.69 -5.07
N LEU A 171 10.61 -5.37 -5.24
CA LEU A 171 11.37 -5.58 -6.47
C LEU A 171 12.51 -6.55 -6.18
N ALA A 172 12.61 -7.63 -6.92
CA ALA A 172 13.62 -8.66 -6.73
C ALA A 172 14.12 -9.20 -8.09
N PRO A 173 15.35 -9.72 -8.17
CA PRO A 173 15.79 -10.44 -9.36
C PRO A 173 14.86 -11.62 -9.64
N ALA A 174 14.35 -11.73 -10.86
CA ALA A 174 13.49 -12.82 -11.26
C ALA A 174 14.31 -14.06 -11.68
N ILE A 175 13.84 -15.24 -11.31
CA ILE A 175 14.37 -16.52 -11.78
C ILE A 175 13.66 -16.87 -13.08
N ARG A 176 14.37 -16.75 -14.20
CA ARG A 176 13.77 -16.97 -15.51
C ARG A 176 13.21 -18.40 -15.65
N GLY A 177 11.92 -18.47 -15.95
CA GLY A 177 11.17 -19.73 -16.06
C GLY A 177 10.64 -20.28 -14.74
N GLY A 178 10.91 -19.58 -13.61
CA GLY A 178 10.43 -19.88 -12.27
C GLY A 178 9.75 -18.68 -11.60
N GLU A 179 9.37 -17.67 -12.39
CA GLU A 179 8.84 -16.40 -11.87
C GLU A 179 7.52 -16.58 -11.08
N VAL A 180 6.67 -17.50 -11.52
CA VAL A 180 5.37 -17.76 -10.89
C VAL A 180 5.55 -18.45 -9.53
N GLU A 181 6.41 -19.43 -9.45
CA GLU A 181 6.76 -20.15 -8.23
C GLU A 181 7.42 -19.21 -7.25
N GLN A 182 8.40 -18.42 -7.68
CA GLN A 182 9.08 -17.39 -6.90
C GLN A 182 8.08 -16.37 -6.35
N TRP A 183 7.18 -15.87 -7.19
CA TRP A 183 6.10 -14.97 -6.78
C TRP A 183 5.22 -15.62 -5.71
N ALA A 184 4.82 -16.89 -5.90
CA ALA A 184 3.94 -17.60 -4.97
C ALA A 184 4.57 -17.79 -3.60
N GLU A 185 5.88 -18.05 -3.52
CA GLU A 185 6.63 -18.18 -2.27
C GLU A 185 6.66 -16.84 -1.50
N ILE A 186 7.02 -15.75 -2.17
CA ILE A 186 7.03 -14.41 -1.58
C ILE A 186 5.62 -14.02 -1.10
N LYS A 187 4.62 -14.22 -1.97
CA LYS A 187 3.21 -13.94 -1.66
C LYS A 187 2.74 -14.69 -0.44
N ALA A 188 3.09 -15.97 -0.33
CA ALA A 188 2.72 -16.80 0.81
C ALA A 188 3.34 -16.30 2.12
N ALA A 189 4.64 -16.07 2.13
CA ALA A 189 5.35 -15.61 3.32
C ALA A 189 4.83 -14.27 3.84
N VAL A 190 4.66 -13.29 2.95
CA VAL A 190 4.15 -11.96 3.35
C VAL A 190 2.70 -12.03 3.79
N SER A 191 1.84 -12.81 3.10
CA SER A 191 0.44 -12.96 3.50
C SER A 191 0.29 -13.59 4.88
N GLU A 192 1.14 -14.56 5.25
CA GLU A 192 1.18 -15.11 6.62
C GLU A 192 1.59 -14.03 7.63
N ALA A 193 2.60 -13.22 7.32
CA ALA A 193 3.03 -12.13 8.19
C ALA A 193 1.93 -11.07 8.38
N LEU A 194 1.24 -10.68 7.30
CA LEU A 194 0.13 -9.71 7.36
C LEU A 194 -0.95 -10.14 8.35
N ILE A 195 -1.50 -11.35 8.20
CA ILE A 195 -2.56 -11.82 9.09
C ILE A 195 -2.06 -12.22 10.48
N GLY A 196 -0.85 -12.76 10.57
CA GLY A 196 -0.21 -13.13 11.84
C GLY A 196 0.07 -11.93 12.72
N ALA A 197 0.48 -10.81 12.15
CA ALA A 197 0.65 -9.53 12.82
C ALA A 197 -0.68 -8.75 13.01
N GLY A 198 -1.81 -9.29 12.53
CA GLY A 198 -3.16 -8.79 12.77
C GLY A 198 -3.63 -7.69 11.82
N GLY A 199 -2.97 -7.54 10.68
CA GLY A 199 -3.46 -6.74 9.57
C GLY A 199 -4.53 -7.45 8.76
N THR A 200 -5.17 -6.74 7.82
CA THR A 200 -6.06 -7.36 6.85
C THR A 200 -5.25 -8.00 5.72
N ILE A 201 -5.76 -9.10 5.16
CA ILE A 201 -5.07 -9.75 4.02
C ILE A 201 -5.04 -8.85 2.79
N THR A 202 -6.04 -8.02 2.63
CA THR A 202 -6.14 -7.00 1.58
C THR A 202 -7.10 -5.91 2.03
N HIS A 203 -6.95 -4.70 1.50
CA HIS A 203 -7.81 -3.56 1.82
C HIS A 203 -8.64 -3.15 0.59
N HIS A 204 -8.02 -2.88 -0.57
CA HIS A 204 -8.71 -2.52 -1.81
C HIS A 204 -8.30 -3.34 -3.06
N HIS A 205 -7.32 -4.24 -2.94
CA HIS A 205 -6.87 -5.09 -4.06
C HIS A 205 -7.80 -6.27 -4.38
N ALA A 206 -8.90 -6.43 -3.67
CA ALA A 206 -9.80 -7.57 -3.73
C ALA A 206 -9.18 -8.88 -3.20
N VAL A 207 -10.03 -9.82 -2.82
CA VAL A 207 -9.59 -11.12 -2.33
C VAL A 207 -9.10 -12.00 -3.48
N GLY A 208 -9.87 -12.10 -4.55
CA GLY A 208 -9.54 -12.95 -5.67
C GLY A 208 -9.36 -14.42 -5.25
N ARG A 209 -8.57 -15.16 -6.03
CA ARG A 209 -8.09 -16.50 -5.68
C ARG A 209 -6.81 -16.44 -4.85
N ASP A 210 -5.98 -15.46 -5.12
CA ASP A 210 -4.64 -15.35 -4.56
C ASP A 210 -4.66 -15.09 -3.04
N HIS A 211 -5.64 -14.33 -2.53
CA HIS A 211 -5.78 -14.03 -1.11
C HIS A 211 -6.79 -14.95 -0.39
N ARG A 212 -7.52 -15.81 -1.12
CA ARG A 212 -8.64 -16.57 -0.64
C ARG A 212 -8.34 -17.39 0.63
N ARG A 213 -7.25 -18.13 0.68
CA ARG A 213 -6.91 -19.02 1.81
C ARG A 213 -6.69 -18.24 3.11
N TRP A 214 -6.15 -17.03 3.05
CA TRP A 214 -5.96 -16.17 4.23
C TRP A 214 -7.23 -15.43 4.60
N TYR A 215 -8.00 -14.99 3.62
CA TYR A 215 -9.31 -14.39 3.83
C TYR A 215 -10.28 -15.36 4.53
N ASP A 216 -10.27 -16.64 4.18
CA ASP A 216 -11.09 -17.67 4.83
C ASP A 216 -10.74 -17.84 6.31
N ARG A 217 -9.50 -17.61 6.70
CA ARG A 217 -9.04 -17.63 8.11
C ARG A 217 -9.41 -16.35 8.86
N GLN A 218 -9.45 -15.21 8.17
CA GLN A 218 -9.66 -13.89 8.76
C GLN A 218 -11.14 -13.53 8.91
N ARG A 219 -11.97 -13.90 7.95
CA ARG A 219 -13.38 -13.51 7.95
C ARG A 219 -14.17 -14.17 9.09
N PRO A 220 -15.07 -13.44 9.81
CA PRO A 220 -15.92 -14.01 10.83
C PRO A 220 -16.88 -15.08 10.26
N ALA A 221 -17.08 -16.17 11.00
CA ALA A 221 -17.95 -17.27 10.57
C ALA A 221 -19.41 -16.86 10.27
N PRO A 222 -20.07 -15.99 11.08
CA PRO A 222 -21.41 -15.51 10.75
C PRO A 222 -21.49 -14.70 9.46
N PHE A 223 -20.47 -13.85 9.18
CA PHE A 223 -20.39 -13.12 7.94
C PHE A 223 -20.24 -14.07 6.73
N ALA A 224 -19.37 -15.07 6.85
CA ALA A 224 -19.19 -16.08 5.82
C ALA A 224 -20.48 -16.86 5.53
N ALA A 225 -21.27 -17.19 6.56
CA ALA A 225 -22.55 -17.86 6.41
C ALA A 225 -23.57 -16.98 5.67
N ALA A 226 -23.69 -15.71 6.07
CA ALA A 226 -24.59 -14.75 5.42
C ALA A 226 -24.23 -14.55 3.94
N LEU A 227 -22.93 -14.40 3.63
CA LEU A 227 -22.47 -14.22 2.27
C LEU A 227 -22.73 -15.45 1.38
N ARG A 228 -22.53 -16.67 1.92
CA ARG A 228 -22.89 -17.92 1.22
C ARG A 228 -24.39 -18.04 0.96
N ALA A 229 -25.22 -17.71 1.93
CA ALA A 229 -26.68 -17.75 1.76
C ALA A 229 -27.14 -16.76 0.68
N ALA A 230 -26.60 -15.54 0.68
CA ALA A 230 -26.89 -14.55 -0.37
C ALA A 230 -26.43 -15.05 -1.76
N LYS A 231 -25.27 -15.66 -1.85
CA LYS A 231 -24.76 -16.26 -3.09
C LYS A 231 -25.66 -17.38 -3.59
N ALA A 232 -26.08 -18.28 -2.73
CA ALA A 232 -26.94 -19.41 -3.10
C ALA A 232 -28.31 -18.95 -3.64
N GLU A 233 -28.86 -17.87 -3.08
CA GLU A 233 -30.12 -17.28 -3.54
C GLU A 233 -29.99 -16.59 -4.89
N LEU A 234 -28.91 -15.82 -5.09
CA LEU A 234 -28.73 -14.97 -6.29
C LEU A 234 -28.07 -15.73 -7.46
N ASP A 235 -27.32 -16.76 -7.18
CA ASP A 235 -26.56 -17.55 -8.16
C ASP A 235 -26.65 -19.06 -7.84
N PRO A 236 -27.86 -19.64 -7.88
CA PRO A 236 -28.06 -21.04 -7.52
C PRO A 236 -27.33 -22.04 -8.42
N ALA A 237 -26.97 -21.63 -9.63
CA ALA A 237 -26.19 -22.45 -10.56
C ALA A 237 -24.66 -22.29 -10.37
N ALA A 238 -24.22 -21.45 -9.42
CA ALA A 238 -22.81 -21.17 -9.13
C ALA A 238 -21.96 -20.74 -10.33
N MET A 239 -22.58 -19.99 -11.25
CA MET A 239 -21.94 -19.55 -12.50
C MET A 239 -21.08 -18.30 -12.34
N LEU A 240 -21.36 -17.45 -11.34
CA LEU A 240 -20.69 -16.17 -11.15
C LEU A 240 -19.43 -16.33 -10.29
N ASN A 241 -18.27 -16.07 -10.89
CA ASN A 241 -16.97 -16.07 -10.20
C ASN A 241 -16.73 -17.31 -9.30
N PRO A 242 -16.82 -18.53 -9.80
CA PRO A 242 -16.67 -19.73 -8.99
C PRO A 242 -15.27 -19.79 -8.35
N GLY A 243 -15.22 -20.05 -7.04
CA GLY A 243 -13.98 -20.20 -6.28
C GLY A 243 -13.21 -18.90 -5.99
N VAL A 244 -13.77 -17.71 -6.31
CA VAL A 244 -13.04 -16.44 -6.15
C VAL A 244 -13.12 -15.91 -4.72
N LEU A 245 -14.29 -15.67 -4.16
CA LEU A 245 -14.48 -15.08 -2.83
C LEU A 245 -15.04 -16.08 -1.83
N ILE A 246 -16.01 -16.85 -2.27
CA ILE A 246 -16.71 -17.90 -1.51
C ILE A 246 -17.00 -19.07 -2.43
N ASP A 247 -17.06 -20.27 -1.87
CA ASP A 247 -17.58 -21.42 -2.59
C ASP A 247 -19.11 -21.40 -2.66
N PRO A 248 -19.69 -22.00 -3.69
CA PRO A 248 -21.12 -22.27 -3.71
C PRO A 248 -21.53 -23.08 -2.49
N ALA A 249 -22.79 -22.97 -2.12
CA ALA A 249 -23.36 -23.75 -1.03
C ALA A 249 -23.50 -25.22 -1.44
#